data_b7fa7302a107636c15d1d971484a96b2
#
_entry.id   b7fa7302a107636c15d1d971484a96b2
#
_cell.length_a   1.000
_cell.length_b   1.000
_cell.length_c   1.000
_cell.angle_alpha   90.00
_cell.angle_beta   90.00
_cell.angle_gamma   90.00
#
_symmetry.space_group_name_H-M   'P 1'
#
loop_
_entity.id
_entity.type
_entity.pdbx_description
1 polymer ?
#
loop_
_entity_poly.entity_id
_entity_poly.type
_entity_poly.pdbx_seq_one_letter_code
_entity_poly.pdbx_strand_id
1 'polypeptide(L)'
;MQKYKNFEPIKVFLEICAIPHSSFQTQTLKEWIIEKAQKFGAKVQCDTAGNVLCTKGLPKLCLQGHYDMVYVGQSAQFLVKPKFIEREGKAFLCAEDSSLGADNGVALACMLLALRDCQNIECLFTIDEEVGMIGAKEIALPLLAPYMLNCDSEEIDEVVCSCAGGYDLECKMSFPSLEITQDCEVLEICTQGFIGGHSGIEIHKGIPNAILELAKVAQSLIECGALAIEFCGGEKRNSIPVNATLSVAIPQERKAQCKEILERITQGSLEDCVQFKVTKKPLEKQRKTFDIRKLLEAILGLQNGVIVTQNTEPILSSNLGILQQDFQGEKVQIEFVVMGRGNQESLMQDNITKEKMRLEALGFEIALLDYYAPWEREESELLQNVLQIAQKHNSNAQLKSIHAGLECGILKQKYPSICFASIGPNISHPHSVREELDLESFVCFDKILQDVLKRFGAF
;
A
#
# COMPACT_ATOMS: atom_id res chain seq x y z
N MET A 1 8.27 25.92 -18.76
CA MET A 1 7.41 26.32 -17.62
C MET A 1 6.11 27.02 -18.04
N GLN A 2 6.12 28.13 -18.80
CA GLN A 2 4.87 28.89 -19.12
C GLN A 2 3.81 28.04 -19.85
N LYS A 3 4.22 27.12 -20.74
CA LYS A 3 3.29 26.22 -21.45
C LYS A 3 2.47 25.36 -20.48
N TYR A 4 3.09 24.89 -19.38
CA TYR A 4 2.42 24.04 -18.40
C TYR A 4 1.47 24.85 -17.50
N LYS A 5 1.83 26.09 -17.11
CA LYS A 5 0.95 26.98 -16.34
C LYS A 5 -0.33 27.33 -17.10
N ASN A 6 -0.29 27.30 -18.43
CA ASN A 6 -1.44 27.57 -19.29
C ASN A 6 -2.23 26.31 -19.65
N PHE A 7 -1.71 25.11 -19.34
CA PHE A 7 -2.35 23.83 -19.59
C PHE A 7 -3.58 23.71 -18.70
N GLU A 8 -4.75 23.49 -19.31
CA GLU A 8 -6.02 23.57 -18.61
C GLU A 8 -6.18 22.57 -17.46
N PRO A 9 -5.79 21.26 -17.63
CA PRO A 9 -5.83 20.32 -16.52
C PRO A 9 -5.00 20.77 -15.30
N ILE A 10 -3.85 21.43 -15.51
CA ILE A 10 -3.06 22.00 -14.41
C ILE A 10 -3.83 23.11 -13.68
N LYS A 11 -4.54 23.96 -14.39
CA LYS A 11 -5.32 25.03 -13.72
C LYS A 11 -6.40 24.46 -12.81
N VAL A 12 -7.12 23.43 -13.29
CA VAL A 12 -8.14 22.75 -12.48
C VAL A 12 -7.50 22.02 -11.31
N PHE A 13 -6.36 21.35 -11.54
CA PHE A 13 -5.62 20.70 -10.45
C PHE A 13 -5.15 21.70 -9.37
N LEU A 14 -4.69 22.87 -9.74
CA LEU A 14 -4.33 23.92 -8.79
C LEU A 14 -5.56 24.46 -7.99
N GLU A 15 -6.77 24.46 -8.58
CA GLU A 15 -8.00 24.73 -7.83
C GLU A 15 -8.26 23.62 -6.79
N ILE A 16 -8.05 22.34 -7.15
CA ILE A 16 -8.20 21.19 -6.25
C ILE A 16 -7.21 21.27 -5.09
N CYS A 17 -5.93 21.54 -5.35
CA CYS A 17 -4.90 21.71 -4.31
C CYS A 17 -5.26 22.73 -3.24
N ALA A 18 -6.05 23.74 -3.57
CA ALA A 18 -6.48 24.79 -2.63
C ALA A 18 -7.63 24.35 -1.71
N ILE A 19 -8.26 23.20 -1.96
CA ILE A 19 -9.40 22.68 -1.22
C ILE A 19 -8.93 21.58 -0.28
N PRO A 20 -9.21 21.62 1.04
CA PRO A 20 -8.88 20.51 1.95
C PRO A 20 -9.58 19.20 1.53
N HIS A 21 -8.80 18.12 1.36
CA HIS A 21 -9.32 16.81 0.96
C HIS A 21 -8.45 15.62 1.40
N SER A 22 -7.80 15.73 2.56
CA SER A 22 -7.19 14.53 3.16
C SER A 22 -8.25 13.48 3.46
N SER A 23 -7.88 12.19 3.47
CA SER A 23 -8.79 11.08 3.81
C SER A 23 -9.58 11.40 5.08
N PHE A 24 -10.87 11.06 5.12
CA PHE A 24 -11.86 11.43 6.14
C PHE A 24 -12.21 12.93 6.25
N GLN A 25 -11.59 13.81 5.47
CA GLN A 25 -11.83 15.27 5.49
C GLN A 25 -12.13 15.84 4.10
N THR A 26 -12.88 15.10 3.30
CA THR A 26 -13.08 15.33 1.87
C THR A 26 -14.36 16.08 1.52
N GLN A 27 -15.20 16.45 2.52
CA GLN A 27 -16.55 16.99 2.28
C GLN A 27 -16.54 18.25 1.41
N THR A 28 -15.57 19.16 1.61
CA THR A 28 -15.49 20.41 0.85
C THR A 28 -15.19 20.16 -0.64
N LEU A 29 -14.26 19.24 -0.94
CA LEU A 29 -13.94 18.86 -2.32
C LEU A 29 -15.11 18.12 -2.97
N LYS A 30 -15.77 17.22 -2.25
CA LYS A 30 -16.99 16.54 -2.71
C LYS A 30 -18.07 17.55 -3.16
N GLU A 31 -18.38 18.53 -2.34
CA GLU A 31 -19.38 19.56 -2.66
C GLU A 31 -18.97 20.37 -3.90
N TRP A 32 -17.68 20.71 -4.02
CA TRP A 32 -17.14 21.41 -5.17
C TRP A 32 -17.22 20.58 -6.46
N ILE A 33 -16.91 19.26 -6.42
CA ILE A 33 -17.07 18.33 -7.55
C ILE A 33 -18.52 18.28 -8.00
N ILE A 34 -19.46 18.14 -7.05
CA ILE A 34 -20.90 18.07 -7.33
C ILE A 34 -21.36 19.37 -8.01
N GLU A 35 -20.97 20.53 -7.47
CA GLU A 35 -21.34 21.83 -8.04
C GLU A 35 -20.81 22.00 -9.49
N LYS A 36 -19.54 21.66 -9.72
CA LYS A 36 -18.93 21.70 -11.07
C LYS A 36 -19.65 20.76 -12.03
N ALA A 37 -19.88 19.50 -11.64
CA ALA A 37 -20.55 18.50 -12.48
C ALA A 37 -21.97 18.92 -12.86
N GLN A 38 -22.74 19.47 -11.91
CA GLN A 38 -24.09 20.01 -12.17
C GLN A 38 -24.08 21.20 -13.12
N LYS A 39 -23.11 22.13 -12.98
CA LYS A 39 -22.90 23.24 -13.92
C LYS A 39 -22.59 22.76 -15.35
N PHE A 40 -21.92 21.62 -15.48
CA PHE A 40 -21.63 20.99 -16.77
C PHE A 40 -22.79 20.14 -17.31
N GLY A 41 -23.94 20.11 -16.64
CA GLY A 41 -25.15 19.42 -17.04
C GLY A 41 -25.17 17.93 -16.75
N ALA A 42 -24.30 17.44 -15.87
CA ALA A 42 -24.31 16.05 -15.46
C ALA A 42 -25.42 15.78 -14.42
N LYS A 43 -26.04 14.59 -14.52
CA LYS A 43 -26.84 14.02 -13.44
C LYS A 43 -25.88 13.50 -12.37
N VAL A 44 -26.04 13.93 -11.13
CA VAL A 44 -25.18 13.53 -10.01
C VAL A 44 -25.96 12.62 -9.07
N GLN A 45 -25.33 11.52 -8.66
CA GLN A 45 -25.80 10.59 -7.64
C GLN A 45 -24.68 10.35 -6.62
N CYS A 46 -25.04 10.27 -5.34
CA CYS A 46 -24.11 9.93 -4.26
C CYS A 46 -24.66 8.73 -3.51
N ASP A 47 -23.77 7.85 -3.04
CA ASP A 47 -24.13 6.80 -2.11
C ASP A 47 -23.86 7.21 -0.65
N THR A 48 -24.16 6.30 0.27
CA THR A 48 -23.97 6.51 1.71
C THR A 48 -22.51 6.53 2.15
N ALA A 49 -21.63 5.88 1.39
CA ALA A 49 -20.20 5.92 1.63
C ALA A 49 -19.61 7.30 1.32
N GLY A 50 -20.20 7.99 0.34
CA GLY A 50 -19.73 9.29 -0.09
C GLY A 50 -19.25 9.32 -1.54
N ASN A 51 -19.23 8.20 -2.25
CA ASN A 51 -18.90 8.17 -3.67
C ASN A 51 -19.83 9.05 -4.48
N VAL A 52 -19.32 9.66 -5.55
CA VAL A 52 -20.05 10.57 -6.44
C VAL A 52 -20.01 10.01 -7.86
N LEU A 53 -21.18 9.73 -8.42
CA LEU A 53 -21.35 9.32 -9.82
C LEU A 53 -21.97 10.48 -10.61
N CYS A 54 -21.29 10.90 -11.67
CA CYS A 54 -21.72 11.94 -12.59
C CYS A 54 -21.95 11.34 -13.98
N THR A 55 -23.17 11.44 -14.50
CA THR A 55 -23.56 10.82 -15.77
C THR A 55 -24.12 11.85 -16.76
N LYS A 56 -23.65 11.79 -18.01
CA LYS A 56 -24.20 12.55 -19.15
C LYS A 56 -24.52 11.59 -20.30
N GLY A 57 -25.66 11.79 -20.92
CA GLY A 57 -26.08 11.08 -22.13
C GLY A 57 -26.18 9.56 -21.96
N LEU A 58 -25.68 8.82 -22.94
CA LEU A 58 -25.62 7.36 -22.99
C LEU A 58 -24.14 6.90 -22.96
N PRO A 59 -23.54 6.81 -21.79
CA PRO A 59 -22.10 6.57 -21.66
C PRO A 59 -21.72 5.16 -22.08
N LYS A 60 -20.63 5.04 -22.84
CA LYS A 60 -19.93 3.79 -23.09
C LYS A 60 -18.69 3.62 -22.22
N LEU A 61 -18.18 4.73 -21.69
CA LEU A 61 -16.98 4.79 -20.86
C LEU A 61 -17.28 5.52 -19.55
N CYS A 62 -16.85 4.93 -18.45
CA CYS A 62 -16.75 5.56 -17.13
C CYS A 62 -15.29 5.88 -16.87
N LEU A 63 -14.96 7.11 -16.51
CA LEU A 63 -13.67 7.46 -15.89
C LEU A 63 -13.79 7.30 -14.38
N GLN A 64 -12.74 6.78 -13.74
CA GLN A 64 -12.74 6.59 -12.29
C GLN A 64 -11.43 7.09 -11.68
N GLY A 65 -11.54 7.71 -10.51
CA GLY A 65 -10.45 8.15 -9.67
C GLY A 65 -10.96 8.52 -8.28
N HIS A 66 -10.07 8.57 -7.29
CA HIS A 66 -10.43 8.91 -5.91
C HIS A 66 -10.22 10.42 -5.64
N TYR A 67 -10.96 10.96 -4.66
CA TYR A 67 -10.92 12.40 -4.37
C TYR A 67 -10.39 12.74 -2.97
N ASP A 68 -9.88 11.76 -2.24
CA ASP A 68 -9.04 11.98 -1.07
C ASP A 68 -7.55 11.96 -1.43
N MET A 69 -6.71 12.34 -0.52
CA MET A 69 -5.25 12.26 -0.64
C MET A 69 -4.60 11.99 0.71
N VAL A 70 -3.40 11.40 0.69
CA VAL A 70 -2.54 11.35 1.87
C VAL A 70 -1.89 12.72 2.09
N TYR A 71 -2.40 13.48 3.06
CA TYR A 71 -1.79 14.74 3.43
C TYR A 71 -0.65 14.53 4.43
N VAL A 72 0.57 14.78 3.99
CA VAL A 72 1.79 14.84 4.82
C VAL A 72 2.32 16.26 4.72
N GLY A 73 2.43 16.98 5.84
CA GLY A 73 2.91 18.35 5.83
C GLY A 73 3.37 18.83 7.19
N GLN A 74 4.16 19.90 7.21
CA GLN A 74 4.63 20.53 8.45
C GLN A 74 3.53 21.33 9.16
N SER A 75 2.50 21.76 8.43
CA SER A 75 1.36 22.51 8.98
C SER A 75 0.33 21.57 9.61
N ALA A 76 -0.17 21.91 10.79
CA ALA A 76 -1.32 21.24 11.40
C ALA A 76 -2.64 21.46 10.64
N GLN A 77 -2.69 22.45 9.75
CA GLN A 77 -3.82 22.71 8.87
C GLN A 77 -3.46 22.29 7.45
N PHE A 78 -4.44 21.78 6.71
CA PHE A 78 -4.28 21.46 5.30
C PHE A 78 -3.80 22.69 4.52
N LEU A 79 -2.64 22.61 3.92
CA LEU A 79 -2.05 23.68 3.14
C LEU A 79 -1.11 23.08 2.08
N VAL A 80 -1.61 22.95 0.86
CA VAL A 80 -0.79 22.58 -0.29
C VAL A 80 -0.40 23.84 -1.05
N LYS A 81 0.90 24.06 -1.26
CA LYS A 81 1.46 25.18 -2.03
C LYS A 81 2.19 24.65 -3.26
N PRO A 82 1.52 24.48 -4.40
CA PRO A 82 2.14 23.93 -5.60
C PRO A 82 3.28 24.79 -6.12
N LYS A 83 4.39 24.17 -6.46
CA LYS A 83 5.62 24.77 -6.95
C LYS A 83 6.11 24.09 -8.21
N PHE A 84 6.27 24.87 -9.27
CA PHE A 84 6.87 24.40 -10.51
C PHE A 84 8.40 24.43 -10.39
N ILE A 85 9.03 23.30 -10.67
CA ILE A 85 10.49 23.16 -10.67
C ILE A 85 10.98 22.63 -12.03
N GLU A 86 12.24 22.92 -12.35
CA GLU A 86 12.92 22.37 -13.51
C GLU A 86 14.23 21.75 -13.05
N ARG A 87 14.45 20.49 -13.44
CA ARG A 87 15.64 19.72 -13.08
C ARG A 87 16.08 18.90 -14.30
N GLU A 88 17.31 19.06 -14.71
CA GLU A 88 17.89 18.34 -15.85
C GLU A 88 17.08 18.47 -17.17
N GLY A 89 16.49 19.65 -17.40
CA GLY A 89 15.67 19.93 -18.57
C GLY A 89 14.25 19.38 -18.54
N LYS A 90 13.85 18.68 -17.46
CA LYS A 90 12.49 18.21 -17.20
C LYS A 90 11.76 19.15 -16.26
N ALA A 91 10.46 19.30 -16.48
CA ALA A 91 9.59 20.15 -15.66
C ALA A 91 8.71 19.30 -14.75
N PHE A 92 8.69 19.65 -13.47
CA PHE A 92 7.89 18.98 -12.45
C PHE A 92 7.00 19.96 -11.70
N LEU A 93 5.94 19.44 -11.10
CA LEU A 93 5.13 20.12 -10.10
C LEU A 93 5.29 19.36 -8.78
N CYS A 94 5.61 20.06 -7.72
CA CYS A 94 5.69 19.56 -6.34
C CYS A 94 4.99 20.52 -5.40
N ALA A 95 4.94 20.24 -4.10
CA ALA A 95 4.46 21.18 -3.10
C ALA A 95 5.59 21.68 -2.19
N GLU A 96 5.42 22.86 -1.58
CA GLU A 96 6.32 23.35 -0.52
C GLU A 96 5.90 22.72 0.81
N ASP A 97 6.80 22.00 1.45
CA ASP A 97 6.64 21.45 2.82
C ASP A 97 5.43 20.52 3.04
N SER A 98 4.83 19.98 1.94
CA SER A 98 3.74 19.01 2.03
C SER A 98 3.74 18.03 0.85
N SER A 99 2.92 16.97 0.93
CA SER A 99 2.50 16.20 -0.24
C SER A 99 1.75 17.11 -1.22
N LEU A 100 1.77 16.75 -2.51
CA LEU A 100 1.15 17.54 -3.57
C LEU A 100 -0.32 17.18 -3.79
N GLY A 101 -0.67 15.89 -3.64
CA GLY A 101 -1.98 15.33 -3.98
C GLY A 101 -2.16 15.19 -5.49
N ALA A 102 -1.08 14.96 -6.25
CA ALA A 102 -1.17 14.58 -7.65
C ALA A 102 -1.87 13.24 -7.80
N ASP A 103 -1.61 12.33 -6.91
CA ASP A 103 -2.36 11.14 -6.59
C ASP A 103 -3.56 11.51 -5.69
N ASN A 104 -4.79 11.50 -6.20
CA ASN A 104 -5.26 11.30 -7.57
C ASN A 104 -5.88 12.60 -8.17
N GLY A 105 -5.48 13.77 -7.64
CA GLY A 105 -6.00 15.10 -8.00
C GLY A 105 -5.85 15.46 -9.48
N VAL A 106 -4.84 14.93 -10.17
CA VAL A 106 -4.64 15.16 -11.61
C VAL A 106 -5.68 14.42 -12.46
N ALA A 107 -6.08 13.21 -12.03
CA ALA A 107 -7.18 12.49 -12.64
C ALA A 107 -8.50 13.23 -12.45
N LEU A 108 -8.78 13.71 -11.23
CA LEU A 108 -9.97 14.51 -10.94
C LEU A 108 -10.09 15.73 -11.86
N ALA A 109 -8.97 16.43 -12.09
CA ALA A 109 -8.94 17.57 -13.00
C ALA A 109 -9.33 17.17 -14.44
N CYS A 110 -8.79 16.08 -14.96
CA CYS A 110 -9.12 15.55 -16.29
C CYS A 110 -10.56 15.05 -16.36
N MET A 111 -11.06 14.38 -15.32
CA MET A 111 -12.44 13.87 -15.25
C MET A 111 -13.46 15.02 -15.25
N LEU A 112 -13.20 16.11 -14.52
CA LEU A 112 -14.05 17.31 -14.53
C LEU A 112 -14.07 18.00 -15.90
N LEU A 113 -12.93 18.06 -16.58
CA LEU A 113 -12.85 18.58 -17.95
C LEU A 113 -13.59 17.65 -18.93
N ALA A 114 -13.50 16.35 -18.77
CA ALA A 114 -14.29 15.40 -19.57
C ALA A 114 -15.79 15.58 -19.36
N LEU A 115 -16.26 15.81 -18.13
CA LEU A 115 -17.65 16.15 -17.84
C LEU A 115 -18.10 17.45 -18.50
N ARG A 116 -17.21 18.45 -18.60
CA ARG A 116 -17.52 19.70 -19.28
C ARG A 116 -17.67 19.50 -20.79
N ASP A 117 -16.74 18.81 -21.41
CA ASP A 117 -16.54 18.78 -22.86
C ASP A 117 -17.30 17.63 -23.56
N CYS A 118 -17.56 16.51 -22.87
CA CYS A 118 -18.23 15.34 -23.41
C CYS A 118 -19.75 15.38 -23.20
N GLN A 119 -20.48 14.65 -24.08
CA GLN A 119 -21.94 14.52 -24.01
C GLN A 119 -22.38 13.12 -23.51
N ASN A 120 -21.56 12.10 -23.69
CA ASN A 120 -21.86 10.71 -23.34
C ASN A 120 -20.73 10.14 -22.47
N ILE A 121 -20.76 10.42 -21.18
CA ILE A 121 -19.69 10.06 -20.25
C ILE A 121 -20.25 9.75 -18.85
N GLU A 122 -19.65 8.80 -18.17
CA GLU A 122 -19.72 8.66 -16.70
C GLU A 122 -18.38 9.03 -16.07
N CYS A 123 -18.45 9.60 -14.88
CA CYS A 123 -17.30 9.80 -14.00
C CYS A 123 -17.66 9.33 -12.60
N LEU A 124 -16.91 8.37 -12.08
CA LEU A 124 -17.03 7.87 -10.70
C LEU A 124 -15.88 8.43 -9.87
N PHE A 125 -16.22 9.23 -8.89
CA PHE A 125 -15.29 9.78 -7.89
C PHE A 125 -15.46 8.97 -6.60
N THR A 126 -14.46 8.20 -6.21
CA THR A 126 -14.46 7.37 -4.99
C THR A 126 -13.86 8.12 -3.82
N ILE A 127 -14.25 7.74 -2.60
CA ILE A 127 -13.83 8.35 -1.34
C ILE A 127 -12.91 7.42 -0.55
N ASP A 128 -11.97 8.00 0.20
CA ASP A 128 -11.14 7.31 1.20
C ASP A 128 -10.47 6.03 0.62
N GLU A 129 -9.90 6.16 -0.57
CA GLU A 129 -9.10 5.13 -1.22
C GLU A 129 -7.86 4.82 -0.38
N GLU A 130 -7.13 5.85 0.00
CA GLU A 130 -5.83 5.86 0.66
C GLU A 130 -5.80 5.19 2.06
N VAL A 131 -6.98 5.01 2.63
CA VAL A 131 -7.17 4.38 3.95
C VAL A 131 -7.86 3.03 3.85
N GLY A 132 -7.67 2.36 2.70
CA GLY A 132 -8.10 0.99 2.47
C GLY A 132 -9.25 0.82 1.50
N MET A 133 -9.38 1.72 0.51
CA MET A 133 -10.36 1.65 -0.59
C MET A 133 -11.81 1.57 -0.07
N ILE A 134 -12.12 2.35 0.97
CA ILE A 134 -13.42 2.32 1.68
C ILE A 134 -14.55 2.59 0.70
N GLY A 135 -14.43 3.64 -0.12
CA GLY A 135 -15.42 4.01 -1.11
C GLY A 135 -15.76 2.89 -2.09
N ALA A 136 -14.75 2.24 -2.65
CA ALA A 136 -14.94 1.12 -3.56
C ALA A 136 -15.57 -0.10 -2.88
N LYS A 137 -15.17 -0.42 -1.64
CA LYS A 137 -15.75 -1.52 -0.83
C LYS A 137 -17.24 -1.31 -0.54
N GLU A 138 -17.64 -0.08 -0.29
CA GLU A 138 -19.01 0.26 0.12
C GLU A 138 -19.87 0.84 -1.02
N ILE A 139 -19.35 0.84 -2.25
CA ILE A 139 -20.06 1.41 -3.40
C ILE A 139 -21.44 0.79 -3.62
N ALA A 140 -22.46 1.66 -3.80
CA ALA A 140 -23.84 1.29 -4.05
C ALA A 140 -24.48 2.11 -5.19
N LEU A 141 -23.68 2.51 -6.19
CA LEU A 141 -24.10 3.34 -7.32
C LEU A 141 -24.33 2.50 -8.58
N PRO A 142 -25.38 2.77 -9.38
CA PRO A 142 -25.65 2.04 -10.61
C PRO A 142 -24.80 2.57 -11.77
N LEU A 143 -23.76 1.85 -12.16
CA LEU A 143 -22.95 2.17 -13.34
C LEU A 143 -23.66 1.72 -14.62
N LEU A 144 -23.63 2.57 -15.65
CA LEU A 144 -24.25 2.30 -16.95
C LEU A 144 -23.24 1.92 -18.02
N ALA A 145 -22.02 2.46 -17.94
CA ALA A 145 -20.99 2.23 -18.94
C ALA A 145 -20.43 0.80 -18.86
N PRO A 146 -20.30 0.08 -19.98
CA PRO A 146 -19.69 -1.26 -20.02
C PRO A 146 -18.17 -1.26 -19.85
N TYR A 147 -17.53 -0.10 -19.96
CA TYR A 147 -16.09 0.07 -19.84
C TYR A 147 -15.75 1.09 -18.75
N MET A 148 -14.73 0.79 -17.94
CA MET A 148 -14.20 1.71 -16.94
C MET A 148 -12.71 1.92 -17.15
N LEU A 149 -12.33 3.18 -17.31
CA LEU A 149 -10.94 3.60 -17.32
C LEU A 149 -10.61 4.23 -15.96
N ASN A 150 -9.90 3.51 -15.14
CA ASN A 150 -9.32 4.05 -13.91
C ASN A 150 -8.14 4.95 -14.29
N CYS A 151 -8.00 6.08 -13.60
CA CYS A 151 -6.99 7.10 -13.87
C CYS A 151 -5.99 7.24 -12.71
N ASP A 152 -5.68 6.13 -12.06
CA ASP A 152 -4.95 6.05 -10.79
C ASP A 152 -3.61 5.31 -10.90
N SER A 153 -3.11 5.14 -12.12
CA SER A 153 -1.75 4.64 -12.34
C SER A 153 -0.74 5.79 -12.26
N GLU A 154 0.48 5.48 -11.84
CA GLU A 154 1.54 6.47 -11.57
C GLU A 154 2.69 6.40 -12.58
N GLU A 155 2.53 5.63 -13.66
CA GLU A 155 3.57 5.42 -14.68
C GLU A 155 2.98 5.53 -16.08
N ILE A 156 3.45 6.50 -16.87
CA ILE A 156 2.93 6.77 -18.23
C ILE A 156 3.26 5.67 -19.24
N ASP A 157 4.27 4.84 -18.96
CA ASP A 157 4.69 3.72 -19.79
C ASP A 157 3.82 2.48 -19.57
N GLU A 158 2.89 2.52 -18.60
CA GLU A 158 2.08 1.37 -18.19
C GLU A 158 0.61 1.55 -18.53
N VAL A 159 0.03 0.54 -19.19
CA VAL A 159 -1.41 0.31 -19.27
C VAL A 159 -1.71 -0.87 -18.36
N VAL A 160 -2.20 -0.57 -17.16
CA VAL A 160 -2.45 -1.60 -16.16
C VAL A 160 -3.69 -2.40 -16.54
N CYS A 161 -3.55 -3.72 -16.60
CA CYS A 161 -4.58 -4.67 -17.02
C CYS A 161 -4.92 -5.72 -15.96
N SER A 162 -4.25 -5.67 -14.81
CA SER A 162 -4.51 -6.52 -13.64
C SER A 162 -3.84 -5.96 -12.41
N CYS A 163 -4.37 -6.27 -11.23
CA CYS A 163 -3.75 -5.91 -9.96
C CYS A 163 -3.88 -7.04 -8.94
N ALA A 164 -2.99 -7.03 -7.93
CA ALA A 164 -3.08 -8.00 -6.86
C ALA A 164 -4.30 -7.75 -5.98
N GLY A 165 -4.91 -8.85 -5.52
CA GLY A 165 -5.72 -8.88 -4.32
C GLY A 165 -4.85 -8.84 -3.07
N GLY A 166 -5.49 -8.74 -1.91
CA GLY A 166 -4.79 -8.74 -0.64
C GLY A 166 -5.61 -9.32 0.49
N TYR A 167 -4.92 -9.66 1.57
CA TYR A 167 -5.51 -10.11 2.82
C TYR A 167 -4.55 -9.92 3.98
N ASP A 168 -5.09 -9.82 5.19
CA ASP A 168 -4.33 -9.89 6.42
C ASP A 168 -4.70 -11.16 7.19
N LEU A 169 -3.68 -11.91 7.65
CA LEU A 169 -3.83 -12.92 8.67
C LEU A 169 -3.40 -12.31 10.01
N GLU A 170 -4.36 -12.01 10.87
CA GLU A 170 -4.13 -11.62 12.25
C GLU A 170 -4.03 -12.86 13.11
N CYS A 171 -2.89 -13.06 13.76
CA CYS A 171 -2.53 -14.27 14.48
C CYS A 171 -2.34 -13.95 15.96
N LYS A 172 -3.10 -14.59 16.85
CA LYS A 172 -3.08 -14.33 18.29
C LYS A 172 -2.78 -15.59 19.09
N MET A 173 -1.98 -15.46 20.15
CA MET A 173 -1.72 -16.54 21.08
C MET A 173 -1.35 -15.98 22.46
N SER A 174 -1.84 -16.64 23.51
CA SER A 174 -1.47 -16.34 24.91
C SER A 174 -0.45 -17.35 25.42
N PHE A 175 0.62 -16.86 26.02
CA PHE A 175 1.64 -17.67 26.67
C PHE A 175 1.60 -17.46 28.18
N PRO A 176 1.84 -18.50 29.00
CA PRO A 176 2.06 -18.33 30.43
C PRO A 176 3.28 -17.44 30.70
N SER A 177 3.15 -16.46 31.58
CA SER A 177 4.30 -15.71 32.04
C SER A 177 4.95 -16.38 33.26
N LEU A 178 6.28 -16.37 33.29
CA LEU A 178 7.09 -16.95 34.36
C LEU A 178 7.96 -15.87 34.98
N GLU A 179 8.16 -15.90 36.30
CA GLU A 179 9.10 -15.00 36.97
C GLU A 179 10.55 -15.44 36.73
N ILE A 180 11.42 -14.47 36.52
CA ILE A 180 12.86 -14.71 36.44
C ILE A 180 13.41 -14.75 37.88
N THR A 181 13.67 -15.97 38.37
CA THR A 181 14.13 -16.21 39.77
C THR A 181 15.63 -16.30 39.91
N GLN A 182 16.37 -16.43 38.82
CA GLN A 182 17.83 -16.59 38.79
C GLN A 182 18.54 -15.27 38.45
N ASP A 183 19.80 -15.19 38.84
CA ASP A 183 20.64 -14.04 38.47
C ASP A 183 20.93 -14.04 36.97
N CYS A 184 20.50 -12.97 36.30
CA CYS A 184 20.57 -12.83 34.85
C CYS A 184 21.17 -11.47 34.46
N GLU A 185 21.87 -11.44 33.35
CA GLU A 185 22.13 -10.22 32.60
C GLU A 185 21.01 -9.96 31.60
N VAL A 186 20.42 -8.77 31.64
CA VAL A 186 19.36 -8.40 30.66
C VAL A 186 19.97 -7.61 29.53
N LEU A 187 19.70 -8.06 28.32
CA LEU A 187 20.10 -7.41 27.08
C LEU A 187 18.88 -7.04 26.25
N GLU A 188 18.94 -5.87 25.64
CA GLU A 188 18.02 -5.42 24.60
C GLU A 188 18.78 -5.38 23.27
N ILE A 189 18.23 -5.99 22.26
CA ILE A 189 18.78 -6.10 20.91
C ILE A 189 17.80 -5.44 19.96
N CYS A 190 18.24 -4.37 19.30
CA CYS A 190 17.44 -3.63 18.32
C CYS A 190 18.07 -3.71 16.94
N THR A 191 17.24 -3.77 15.92
CA THR A 191 17.67 -3.69 14.52
C THR A 191 18.10 -2.26 14.15
N GLN A 192 19.09 -2.13 13.25
CA GLN A 192 19.56 -0.85 12.71
C GLN A 192 19.91 -0.99 11.23
N GLY A 193 19.71 0.09 10.44
CA GLY A 193 20.12 0.13 9.03
C GLY A 193 19.19 -0.60 8.05
N PHE A 194 18.04 -1.12 8.51
CA PHE A 194 17.05 -1.69 7.62
C PHE A 194 16.38 -0.59 6.80
N ILE A 195 16.30 -0.77 5.47
CA ILE A 195 15.78 0.26 4.57
C ILE A 195 14.25 0.22 4.42
N GLY A 196 13.64 -0.94 4.68
CA GLY A 196 12.20 -1.14 4.51
C GLY A 196 11.72 -1.01 3.07
N GLY A 197 10.41 -0.94 2.90
CA GLY A 197 9.77 -0.75 1.61
C GLY A 197 8.29 -1.14 1.63
N HIS A 198 7.60 -0.90 0.53
CA HIS A 198 6.20 -1.31 0.37
C HIS A 198 6.10 -2.82 0.13
N SER A 199 5.27 -3.53 0.92
CA SER A 199 5.16 -5.00 0.90
C SER A 199 4.58 -5.59 -0.40
N GLY A 200 4.11 -4.76 -1.32
CA GLY A 200 3.65 -5.16 -2.66
C GLY A 200 4.67 -4.73 -3.73
N ILE A 201 4.81 -3.42 -3.94
CA ILE A 201 5.60 -2.84 -5.03
C ILE A 201 7.08 -3.20 -4.93
N GLU A 202 7.63 -3.30 -3.71
CA GLU A 202 9.08 -3.51 -3.49
C GLU A 202 9.45 -4.89 -2.98
N ILE A 203 8.48 -5.78 -2.77
CA ILE A 203 8.70 -7.13 -2.23
C ILE A 203 9.68 -7.96 -3.07
N HIS A 204 9.69 -7.73 -4.38
CA HIS A 204 10.59 -8.39 -5.34
C HIS A 204 12.06 -8.01 -5.18
N LYS A 205 12.38 -6.93 -4.46
CA LYS A 205 13.75 -6.45 -4.24
C LYS A 205 14.49 -7.28 -3.19
N GLY A 206 13.81 -8.23 -2.51
CA GLY A 206 14.44 -9.08 -1.49
C GLY A 206 14.89 -8.31 -0.24
N ILE A 207 14.20 -7.21 0.10
CA ILE A 207 14.53 -6.37 1.26
C ILE A 207 14.40 -7.19 2.55
N PRO A 208 15.42 -7.20 3.43
CA PRO A 208 15.35 -7.93 4.68
C PRO A 208 14.25 -7.42 5.61
N ASN A 209 13.50 -8.35 6.21
CA ASN A 209 12.46 -8.05 7.20
C ASN A 209 13.08 -8.04 8.61
N ALA A 210 13.06 -6.89 9.29
CA ALA A 210 13.70 -6.70 10.60
C ALA A 210 13.20 -7.68 11.68
N ILE A 211 11.91 -8.04 11.68
CA ILE A 211 11.35 -9.00 12.65
C ILE A 211 11.93 -10.40 12.39
N LEU A 212 11.98 -10.85 11.15
CA LEU A 212 12.49 -12.17 10.81
C LEU A 212 14.00 -12.31 11.05
N GLU A 213 14.78 -11.28 10.72
CA GLU A 213 16.22 -11.28 10.99
C GLU A 213 16.50 -11.34 12.50
N LEU A 214 15.74 -10.57 13.30
CA LEU A 214 15.88 -10.61 14.76
C LEU A 214 15.33 -11.93 15.36
N ALA A 215 14.33 -12.58 14.72
CA ALA A 215 13.84 -13.89 15.13
C ALA A 215 14.90 -14.98 15.00
N LYS A 216 15.75 -14.94 13.96
CA LYS A 216 16.89 -15.86 13.79
C LYS A 216 17.90 -15.70 14.92
N VAL A 217 18.15 -14.46 15.33
CA VAL A 217 19.00 -14.15 16.50
C VAL A 217 18.36 -14.66 17.79
N ALA A 218 17.07 -14.41 17.97
CA ALA A 218 16.29 -14.88 19.11
C ALA A 218 16.38 -16.42 19.22
N GLN A 219 16.16 -17.14 18.13
CA GLN A 219 16.25 -18.59 18.10
C GLN A 219 17.61 -19.08 18.62
N SER A 220 18.70 -18.54 18.10
CA SER A 220 20.05 -18.91 18.51
C SER A 220 20.31 -18.66 20.01
N LEU A 221 19.84 -17.51 20.54
CA LEU A 221 20.01 -17.16 21.97
C LEU A 221 19.15 -18.07 22.87
N ILE A 222 17.91 -18.36 22.49
CA ILE A 222 17.00 -19.23 23.24
C ILE A 222 17.52 -20.68 23.28
N GLU A 223 18.08 -21.19 22.18
CA GLU A 223 18.75 -22.50 22.12
C GLU A 223 19.96 -22.58 23.05
N CYS A 224 20.66 -21.43 23.27
CA CYS A 224 21.75 -21.34 24.25
C CYS A 224 21.27 -21.12 25.68
N GLY A 225 19.97 -21.06 25.95
CA GLY A 225 19.38 -20.96 27.27
C GLY A 225 19.07 -19.54 27.73
N ALA A 226 19.05 -18.56 26.85
CA ALA A 226 18.49 -17.24 27.15
C ALA A 226 16.97 -17.32 27.34
N LEU A 227 16.40 -16.41 28.11
CA LEU A 227 14.97 -16.32 28.40
C LEU A 227 14.40 -15.07 27.71
N ALA A 228 13.34 -15.21 26.94
CA ALA A 228 12.69 -14.10 26.28
C ALA A 228 11.90 -13.25 27.28
N ILE A 229 12.05 -11.93 27.20
CA ILE A 229 11.26 -10.97 27.97
C ILE A 229 10.28 -10.26 27.05
N GLU A 230 10.77 -9.76 25.92
CA GLU A 230 9.99 -8.96 24.98
C GLU A 230 10.45 -9.26 23.55
N PHE A 231 9.49 -9.35 22.63
CA PHE A 231 9.79 -9.38 21.21
C PHE A 231 8.67 -8.64 20.45
N CYS A 232 9.02 -7.52 19.83
CA CYS A 232 8.09 -6.70 19.05
C CYS A 232 8.79 -6.08 17.85
N GLY A 233 8.02 -5.64 16.85
CA GLY A 233 8.55 -4.97 15.66
C GLY A 233 7.49 -4.65 14.63
N GLY A 234 7.88 -3.86 13.63
CA GLY A 234 7.04 -3.43 12.54
C GLY A 234 6.24 -2.16 12.84
N GLU A 235 6.01 -1.37 11.79
CA GLU A 235 5.37 -0.06 11.88
C GLU A 235 3.97 -0.06 11.28
N LYS A 236 3.82 -0.73 10.12
CA LYS A 236 2.58 -0.81 9.35
C LYS A 236 2.41 -2.20 8.73
N ARG A 237 1.17 -2.64 8.56
CA ARG A 237 0.84 -3.94 7.96
C ARG A 237 1.40 -4.09 6.54
N ASN A 238 1.32 -3.04 5.74
CA ASN A 238 1.71 -3.01 4.33
C ASN A 238 3.16 -2.57 4.07
N SER A 239 4.01 -2.52 5.09
CA SER A 239 5.43 -2.21 4.94
C SER A 239 6.32 -3.39 5.34
N ILE A 240 7.48 -3.50 4.71
CA ILE A 240 8.56 -4.40 5.15
C ILE A 240 9.19 -3.75 6.38
N PRO A 241 9.15 -4.39 7.57
CA PRO A 241 9.60 -3.79 8.82
C PRO A 241 11.07 -3.36 8.80
N VAL A 242 11.35 -2.17 9.36
CA VAL A 242 12.70 -1.65 9.57
C VAL A 242 13.14 -1.76 11.03
N ASN A 243 12.17 -1.78 11.97
CA ASN A 243 12.44 -1.84 13.39
C ASN A 243 11.93 -3.15 14.00
N ALA A 244 12.78 -3.76 14.83
CA ALA A 244 12.39 -4.82 15.72
C ALA A 244 13.26 -4.76 17.00
N THR A 245 12.68 -5.16 18.12
CA THR A 245 13.33 -5.18 19.43
C THR A 245 13.11 -6.50 20.12
N LEU A 246 14.19 -7.07 20.63
CA LEU A 246 14.20 -8.29 21.43
C LEU A 246 14.86 -8.00 22.78
N SER A 247 14.18 -8.24 23.88
CA SER A 247 14.76 -8.23 25.22
C SER A 247 14.90 -9.64 25.75
N VAL A 248 16.10 -10.00 26.20
CA VAL A 248 16.41 -11.33 26.76
C VAL A 248 17.08 -11.23 28.11
N ALA A 249 16.80 -12.19 28.99
CA ALA A 249 17.56 -12.42 30.20
C ALA A 249 18.52 -13.62 29.98
N ILE A 250 19.81 -13.42 30.18
CA ILE A 250 20.83 -14.43 30.04
C ILE A 250 21.30 -14.87 31.44
N PRO A 251 21.02 -16.10 31.85
CA PRO A 251 21.52 -16.67 33.09
C PRO A 251 23.05 -16.61 33.14
N GLN A 252 23.63 -16.32 34.32
CA GLN A 252 25.09 -16.15 34.47
C GLN A 252 25.87 -17.39 33.96
N GLU A 253 25.34 -18.58 34.18
CA GLU A 253 25.92 -19.84 33.72
C GLU A 253 25.91 -20.03 32.21
N ARG A 254 25.03 -19.30 31.48
CA ARG A 254 24.86 -19.34 30.00
C ARG A 254 25.60 -18.20 29.31
N LYS A 255 26.15 -17.27 30.04
CA LYS A 255 26.72 -16.02 29.50
C LYS A 255 27.86 -16.27 28.49
N ALA A 256 28.73 -17.24 28.75
CA ALA A 256 29.83 -17.58 27.84
C ALA A 256 29.32 -18.10 26.48
N GLN A 257 28.28 -18.93 26.48
CA GLN A 257 27.67 -19.50 25.26
C GLN A 257 26.94 -18.43 24.45
N CYS A 258 26.19 -17.55 25.11
CA CYS A 258 25.48 -16.45 24.44
C CYS A 258 26.45 -15.38 23.91
N LYS A 259 27.63 -15.19 24.55
CA LYS A 259 28.59 -14.17 24.16
C LYS A 259 29.09 -14.34 22.72
N GLU A 260 29.41 -15.58 22.31
CA GLU A 260 29.86 -15.86 20.95
C GLU A 260 28.80 -15.48 19.89
N ILE A 261 27.52 -15.74 20.18
CA ILE A 261 26.41 -15.33 19.32
C ILE A 261 26.33 -13.81 19.24
N LEU A 262 26.39 -13.13 20.40
CA LEU A 262 26.31 -11.66 20.48
C LEU A 262 27.49 -10.99 19.75
N GLU A 263 28.70 -11.53 19.87
CA GLU A 263 29.87 -11.02 19.14
C GLU A 263 29.70 -11.19 17.63
N ARG A 264 29.22 -12.35 17.19
CA ARG A 264 28.98 -12.61 15.78
C ARG A 264 27.94 -11.64 15.17
N ILE A 265 26.82 -11.37 15.83
CA ILE A 265 25.78 -10.46 15.33
C ILE A 265 26.18 -8.99 15.39
N THR A 266 27.11 -8.62 16.32
CA THR A 266 27.60 -7.24 16.40
C THR A 266 28.81 -6.97 15.50
N GLN A 267 29.56 -7.99 15.11
CA GLN A 267 30.75 -7.90 14.24
C GLN A 267 30.47 -8.29 12.79
N GLY A 268 29.45 -9.11 12.55
CA GLY A 268 29.04 -9.54 11.22
C GLY A 268 28.11 -8.53 10.60
N SER A 269 28.51 -7.91 9.48
CA SER A 269 27.54 -7.42 8.54
C SER A 269 26.83 -8.62 7.94
N LEU A 270 25.54 -8.83 8.23
CA LEU A 270 24.67 -9.48 7.27
C LEU A 270 24.80 -8.66 5.98
N GLU A 271 24.87 -9.29 4.84
CA GLU A 271 25.10 -8.67 3.54
C GLU A 271 24.43 -7.29 3.47
N ASP A 272 25.27 -6.25 3.27
CA ASP A 272 24.92 -4.84 3.09
C ASP A 272 24.05 -4.14 4.15
N CYS A 273 24.72 -3.51 5.11
CA CYS A 273 24.19 -2.42 5.95
C CYS A 273 23.25 -2.78 7.12
N VAL A 274 22.90 -4.03 7.37
CA VAL A 274 22.03 -4.42 8.48
C VAL A 274 22.86 -4.70 9.75
N GLN A 275 22.55 -4.04 10.84
CA GLN A 275 23.25 -4.18 12.11
C GLN A 275 22.27 -4.41 13.28
N PHE A 276 22.80 -5.00 14.36
CA PHE A 276 22.06 -5.12 15.61
C PHE A 276 22.79 -4.32 16.71
N LYS A 277 22.04 -3.47 17.36
CA LYS A 277 22.51 -2.74 18.54
C LYS A 277 22.17 -3.53 19.80
N VAL A 278 23.18 -3.92 20.56
CA VAL A 278 23.03 -4.61 21.85
C VAL A 278 23.26 -3.64 23.00
N THR A 279 22.28 -3.52 23.89
CA THR A 279 22.34 -2.62 25.04
C THR A 279 22.04 -3.39 26.33
N LYS A 280 22.86 -3.21 27.36
CA LYS A 280 22.58 -3.76 28.73
C LYS A 280 21.47 -2.96 29.38
N LYS A 281 20.51 -3.65 29.96
CA LYS A 281 19.43 -3.05 30.76
C LYS A 281 19.51 -3.51 32.22
N PRO A 282 19.09 -2.70 33.20
CA PRO A 282 18.97 -3.16 34.57
C PRO A 282 17.93 -4.28 34.68
N LEU A 283 18.23 -5.27 35.54
CA LEU A 283 17.22 -6.27 35.90
C LEU A 283 16.26 -5.63 36.89
N GLU A 284 15.07 -5.30 36.45
CA GLU A 284 14.00 -4.80 37.33
C GLU A 284 13.45 -5.96 38.18
N LYS A 285 13.16 -5.68 39.44
CA LYS A 285 12.47 -6.63 40.33
C LYS A 285 11.07 -6.91 39.74
N GLN A 286 10.77 -8.15 39.39
CA GLN A 286 9.52 -8.62 38.79
C GLN A 286 9.50 -8.69 37.23
N ARG A 287 10.63 -8.76 36.54
CA ARG A 287 10.59 -9.07 35.12
C ARG A 287 10.09 -10.49 34.90
N LYS A 288 9.19 -10.61 33.95
CA LYS A 288 8.58 -11.87 33.52
C LYS A 288 9.20 -12.32 32.20
N THR A 289 9.23 -13.63 32.00
CA THR A 289 9.63 -14.29 30.77
C THR A 289 8.50 -15.16 30.27
N PHE A 290 8.60 -15.64 29.05
CA PHE A 290 7.68 -16.62 28.48
C PHE A 290 8.42 -17.55 27.52
N ASP A 291 7.83 -18.71 27.23
CA ASP A 291 8.41 -19.63 26.25
C ASP A 291 8.06 -19.19 24.83
N ILE A 292 9.03 -18.51 24.21
CA ILE A 292 8.89 -17.94 22.85
C ILE A 292 9.01 -18.97 21.71
N ARG A 293 9.40 -20.24 21.99
CA ARG A 293 9.75 -21.22 20.94
C ARG A 293 8.65 -21.43 19.92
N LYS A 294 7.40 -21.52 20.36
CA LYS A 294 6.25 -21.64 19.45
C LYS A 294 6.06 -20.39 18.56
N LEU A 295 6.30 -19.19 19.11
CA LEU A 295 6.26 -17.96 18.31
C LEU A 295 7.38 -17.97 17.26
N LEU A 296 8.60 -18.35 17.64
CA LEU A 296 9.72 -18.46 16.69
C LEU A 296 9.45 -19.49 15.60
N GLU A 297 8.92 -20.66 15.95
CA GLU A 297 8.48 -21.66 14.99
C GLU A 297 7.40 -21.11 14.03
N ALA A 298 6.44 -20.38 14.57
CA ALA A 298 5.37 -19.77 13.77
C ALA A 298 5.93 -18.78 12.76
N ILE A 299 6.72 -17.79 13.19
CA ILE A 299 7.18 -16.68 12.32
C ILE A 299 8.33 -17.07 11.39
N LEU A 300 9.26 -17.92 11.83
CA LEU A 300 10.35 -18.42 10.98
C LEU A 300 9.87 -19.44 9.93
N GLY A 301 8.72 -20.09 10.18
CA GLY A 301 8.07 -20.99 9.23
C GLY A 301 7.16 -20.27 8.21
N LEU A 302 6.96 -18.94 8.31
CA LEU A 302 6.19 -18.19 7.33
C LEU A 302 6.86 -18.18 5.96
N GLN A 303 6.07 -18.32 4.92
CA GLN A 303 6.53 -17.98 3.57
C GLN A 303 6.53 -16.45 3.46
N ASN A 304 7.69 -15.81 3.69
CA ASN A 304 7.84 -14.35 3.63
C ASN A 304 8.62 -13.92 2.39
N GLY A 305 8.23 -12.82 1.78
CA GLY A 305 8.77 -12.37 0.50
C GLY A 305 7.96 -12.86 -0.69
N VAL A 306 8.59 -12.97 -1.86
CA VAL A 306 7.95 -13.51 -3.06
C VAL A 306 7.83 -15.02 -2.95
N ILE A 307 6.62 -15.55 -3.07
CA ILE A 307 6.31 -16.99 -2.96
C ILE A 307 6.24 -17.61 -4.35
N VAL A 308 5.57 -16.97 -5.30
CA VAL A 308 5.44 -17.43 -6.68
C VAL A 308 5.74 -16.30 -7.64
N THR A 309 6.50 -16.59 -8.68
CA THR A 309 6.79 -15.68 -9.79
C THR A 309 6.27 -16.22 -11.11
N GLN A 310 5.86 -15.33 -12.01
CA GLN A 310 5.58 -15.65 -13.40
C GLN A 310 6.29 -14.64 -14.29
N ASN A 311 7.08 -15.11 -15.25
CA ASN A 311 7.88 -14.23 -16.13
C ASN A 311 8.70 -13.18 -15.35
N THR A 312 9.33 -13.58 -14.24
CA THR A 312 10.12 -12.75 -13.32
C THR A 312 9.30 -11.78 -12.45
N GLU A 313 8.00 -11.63 -12.66
CA GLU A 313 7.12 -10.78 -11.85
C GLU A 313 6.52 -11.57 -10.68
N PRO A 314 6.40 -10.97 -9.49
CA PRO A 314 5.72 -11.61 -8.36
C PRO A 314 4.21 -11.74 -8.66
N ILE A 315 3.67 -12.93 -8.45
CA ILE A 315 2.22 -13.18 -8.54
C ILE A 315 1.60 -13.65 -7.22
N LEU A 316 2.44 -14.03 -6.26
CA LEU A 316 2.05 -14.31 -4.89
C LEU A 316 3.19 -13.92 -3.96
N SER A 317 2.87 -13.17 -2.93
CA SER A 317 3.83 -12.76 -1.90
C SER A 317 3.17 -12.68 -0.52
N SER A 318 3.99 -12.64 0.51
CA SER A 318 3.56 -12.46 1.88
C SER A 318 4.62 -11.69 2.67
N ASN A 319 4.19 -10.92 3.67
CA ASN A 319 5.08 -10.12 4.51
C ASN A 319 4.59 -10.12 5.96
N LEU A 320 5.45 -10.50 6.90
CA LEU A 320 5.20 -10.27 8.32
C LEU A 320 5.38 -8.77 8.59
N GLY A 321 4.29 -8.04 8.74
CA GLY A 321 4.29 -6.58 8.85
C GLY A 321 4.41 -6.07 10.28
N ILE A 322 3.78 -6.74 11.24
CA ILE A 322 3.70 -6.31 12.64
C ILE A 322 3.85 -7.52 13.57
N LEU A 323 4.55 -7.33 14.67
CA LEU A 323 4.60 -8.21 15.82
C LEU A 323 4.47 -7.39 17.09
N GLN A 324 3.47 -7.67 17.91
CA GLN A 324 3.17 -6.97 19.14
C GLN A 324 3.09 -7.93 20.32
N GLN A 325 3.43 -7.43 21.49
CA GLN A 325 3.39 -8.15 22.75
C GLN A 325 2.78 -7.28 23.83
N ASP A 326 1.89 -7.87 24.64
CA ASP A 326 1.30 -7.23 25.80
C ASP A 326 1.30 -8.17 27.02
N PHE A 327 1.66 -7.65 28.20
CA PHE A 327 1.64 -8.40 29.46
C PHE A 327 0.30 -8.20 30.15
N GLN A 328 -0.49 -9.27 30.27
CA GLN A 328 -1.80 -9.28 30.92
C GLN A 328 -1.77 -10.20 32.15
N GLY A 329 -1.34 -9.66 33.29
CA GLY A 329 -1.26 -10.41 34.54
C GLY A 329 -0.28 -11.58 34.48
N GLU A 330 -0.78 -12.83 34.49
CA GLU A 330 0.03 -14.06 34.41
C GLU A 330 0.20 -14.58 32.97
N LYS A 331 -0.22 -13.82 31.98
CA LYS A 331 -0.11 -14.18 30.57
C LYS A 331 0.62 -13.12 29.78
N VAL A 332 1.23 -13.55 28.69
CA VAL A 332 1.79 -12.71 27.63
C VAL A 332 0.93 -12.93 26.41
N GLN A 333 0.27 -11.89 25.96
CA GLN A 333 -0.47 -11.89 24.70
C GLN A 333 0.47 -11.53 23.57
N ILE A 334 0.55 -12.37 22.55
CA ILE A 334 1.26 -12.10 21.31
C ILE A 334 0.25 -11.93 20.17
N GLU A 335 0.46 -10.93 19.37
CA GLU A 335 -0.27 -10.69 18.14
C GLU A 335 0.72 -10.38 17.02
N PHE A 336 0.56 -11.03 15.86
CA PHE A 336 1.29 -10.64 14.67
C PHE A 336 0.38 -10.65 13.44
N VAL A 337 0.73 -9.82 12.46
CA VAL A 337 -0.04 -9.66 11.24
C VAL A 337 0.84 -9.99 10.03
N VAL A 338 0.33 -10.92 9.21
CA VAL A 338 0.92 -11.30 7.94
C VAL A 338 0.04 -10.78 6.82
N MET A 339 0.56 -9.86 6.02
CA MET A 339 -0.12 -9.36 4.84
C MET A 339 0.28 -10.19 3.62
N GLY A 340 -0.71 -10.78 2.93
CA GLY A 340 -0.50 -11.50 1.68
C GLY A 340 -1.06 -10.72 0.48
N ARG A 341 -0.45 -10.94 -0.70
CA ARG A 341 -0.89 -10.39 -1.97
C ARG A 341 -0.82 -11.43 -3.07
N GLY A 342 -1.82 -11.44 -3.95
CA GLY A 342 -1.83 -12.38 -5.08
C GLY A 342 -2.53 -11.80 -6.31
N ASN A 343 -1.93 -12.02 -7.50
CA ASN A 343 -2.52 -11.62 -8.78
C ASN A 343 -3.44 -12.69 -9.37
N GLN A 344 -3.55 -13.85 -8.68
CA GLN A 344 -4.47 -14.94 -9.01
C GLN A 344 -5.22 -15.38 -7.76
N GLU A 345 -6.55 -15.39 -7.83
CA GLU A 345 -7.44 -15.72 -6.71
C GLU A 345 -7.14 -17.11 -6.12
N SER A 346 -6.98 -18.12 -6.97
CA SER A 346 -6.73 -19.50 -6.55
C SER A 346 -5.44 -19.64 -5.74
N LEU A 347 -4.34 -19.02 -6.20
CA LEU A 347 -3.06 -19.06 -5.50
C LEU A 347 -3.14 -18.37 -4.14
N MET A 348 -3.87 -17.25 -4.07
CA MET A 348 -4.06 -16.49 -2.84
C MET A 348 -4.87 -17.30 -1.82
N GLN A 349 -5.97 -17.94 -2.23
CA GLN A 349 -6.80 -18.78 -1.36
C GLN A 349 -6.06 -20.02 -0.87
N ASP A 350 -5.26 -20.66 -1.74
CA ASP A 350 -4.43 -21.80 -1.35
C ASP A 350 -3.40 -21.41 -0.28
N ASN A 351 -2.77 -20.22 -0.44
CA ASN A 351 -1.79 -19.74 0.54
C ASN A 351 -2.45 -19.39 1.89
N ILE A 352 -3.60 -18.72 1.88
CA ILE A 352 -4.40 -18.43 3.09
C ILE A 352 -4.70 -19.73 3.83
N THR A 353 -5.22 -20.73 3.12
CA THR A 353 -5.60 -22.02 3.70
C THR A 353 -4.40 -22.73 4.32
N LYS A 354 -3.28 -22.79 3.59
CA LYS A 354 -2.05 -23.42 4.04
C LYS A 354 -1.46 -22.76 5.29
N GLU A 355 -1.30 -21.43 5.27
CA GLU A 355 -0.74 -20.72 6.42
C GLU A 355 -1.70 -20.76 7.64
N LYS A 356 -3.00 -20.64 7.43
CA LYS A 356 -3.99 -20.78 8.49
C LYS A 356 -3.89 -22.16 9.16
N MET A 357 -3.92 -23.25 8.40
CA MET A 357 -3.81 -24.61 8.94
C MET A 357 -2.52 -24.81 9.73
N ARG A 358 -1.38 -24.29 9.20
CA ARG A 358 -0.07 -24.41 9.86
C ARG A 358 -0.02 -23.67 11.20
N LEU A 359 -0.53 -22.44 11.23
CA LEU A 359 -0.51 -21.60 12.43
C LEU A 359 -1.54 -22.07 13.48
N GLU A 360 -2.72 -22.52 13.05
CA GLU A 360 -3.71 -23.16 13.94
C GLU A 360 -3.16 -24.44 14.58
N ALA A 361 -2.39 -25.26 13.84
CA ALA A 361 -1.74 -26.45 14.38
C ALA A 361 -0.70 -26.12 15.47
N LEU A 362 -0.09 -24.94 15.45
CA LEU A 362 0.80 -24.43 16.51
C LEU A 362 0.01 -23.83 17.70
N GLY A 363 -1.31 -23.65 17.56
CA GLY A 363 -2.21 -23.17 18.60
C GLY A 363 -2.53 -21.68 18.54
N PHE A 364 -2.26 -21.01 17.40
CA PHE A 364 -2.68 -19.63 17.19
C PHE A 364 -4.16 -19.55 16.79
N GLU A 365 -4.85 -18.52 17.27
CA GLU A 365 -6.14 -18.08 16.76
C GLU A 365 -5.89 -17.18 15.54
N ILE A 366 -6.56 -17.49 14.41
CA ILE A 366 -6.34 -16.80 13.14
C ILE A 366 -7.60 -16.12 12.65
N ALA A 367 -7.57 -14.81 12.49
CA ALA A 367 -8.59 -14.04 11.79
C ALA A 367 -8.10 -13.63 10.40
N LEU A 368 -8.96 -13.84 9.39
CA LEU A 368 -8.76 -13.31 8.03
C LEU A 368 -9.44 -11.95 7.97
N LEU A 369 -8.67 -10.91 7.72
CA LEU A 369 -9.12 -9.52 7.68
C LEU A 369 -8.79 -8.88 6.33
N ASP A 370 -9.48 -7.82 6.02
CA ASP A 370 -9.22 -6.93 4.87
C ASP A 370 -9.05 -7.67 3.52
N TYR A 371 -9.74 -8.82 3.37
CA TYR A 371 -9.69 -9.58 2.13
C TYR A 371 -10.34 -8.81 0.98
N TYR A 372 -9.61 -8.75 -0.15
CA TYR A 372 -10.16 -8.35 -1.44
C TYR A 372 -9.51 -9.18 -2.54
N ALA A 373 -10.30 -9.59 -3.54
CA ALA A 373 -9.81 -10.42 -4.63
C ALA A 373 -8.97 -9.61 -5.63
N PRO A 374 -8.09 -10.27 -6.40
CA PRO A 374 -7.37 -9.64 -7.49
C PRO A 374 -8.30 -9.21 -8.61
N TRP A 375 -7.88 -8.21 -9.36
CA TRP A 375 -8.38 -7.98 -10.70
C TRP A 375 -7.49 -8.77 -11.66
N GLU A 376 -8.00 -9.89 -12.14
CA GLU A 376 -7.29 -10.73 -13.09
C GLU A 376 -7.45 -10.15 -14.52
N ARG A 377 -6.37 -10.27 -15.31
CA ARG A 377 -6.36 -9.78 -16.69
C ARG A 377 -7.45 -10.45 -17.52
N GLU A 378 -8.23 -9.63 -18.22
CA GLU A 378 -9.19 -10.04 -19.25
C GLU A 378 -8.91 -9.33 -20.57
N GLU A 379 -9.02 -10.05 -21.69
CA GLU A 379 -8.95 -9.43 -23.00
C GLU A 379 -10.26 -8.69 -23.30
N SER A 380 -10.18 -7.41 -23.60
CA SER A 380 -11.34 -6.57 -23.89
C SER A 380 -11.07 -5.55 -24.97
N GLU A 381 -12.13 -5.04 -25.59
CA GLU A 381 -12.03 -3.93 -26.56
C GLU A 381 -11.42 -2.69 -25.89
N LEU A 382 -11.75 -2.42 -24.63
CA LEU A 382 -11.16 -1.31 -23.87
C LEU A 382 -9.64 -1.44 -23.79
N LEU A 383 -9.14 -2.57 -23.31
CA LEU A 383 -7.72 -2.79 -23.09
C LEU A 383 -6.90 -2.66 -24.38
N GLN A 384 -7.41 -3.26 -25.48
CA GLN A 384 -6.74 -3.19 -26.77
C GLN A 384 -6.68 -1.76 -27.33
N ASN A 385 -7.80 -1.01 -27.25
CA ASN A 385 -7.84 0.38 -27.72
C ASN A 385 -6.98 1.31 -26.86
N VAL A 386 -7.03 1.17 -25.53
CA VAL A 386 -6.22 1.99 -24.61
C VAL A 386 -4.72 1.76 -24.88
N LEU A 387 -4.28 0.49 -25.01
CA LEU A 387 -2.89 0.18 -25.33
C LEU A 387 -2.46 0.78 -26.67
N GLN A 388 -3.26 0.59 -27.74
CA GLN A 388 -2.96 1.12 -29.06
C GLN A 388 -2.88 2.66 -29.05
N ILE A 389 -3.77 3.33 -28.33
CA ILE A 389 -3.75 4.79 -28.20
C ILE A 389 -2.56 5.24 -27.37
N ALA A 390 -2.26 4.57 -26.25
CA ALA A 390 -1.10 4.88 -25.43
C ALA A 390 0.20 4.77 -26.25
N GLN A 391 0.39 3.70 -27.02
CA GLN A 391 1.56 3.49 -27.88
C GLN A 391 1.69 4.52 -28.99
N LYS A 392 0.61 5.13 -29.45
CA LYS A 392 0.66 6.23 -30.43
C LYS A 392 1.30 7.51 -29.83
N HIS A 393 1.07 7.78 -28.55
CA HIS A 393 1.58 8.97 -27.85
C HIS A 393 2.89 8.70 -27.10
N ASN A 394 3.08 7.46 -26.67
CA ASN A 394 4.25 6.98 -25.94
C ASN A 394 4.62 5.56 -26.42
N SER A 395 5.65 5.46 -27.26
CA SER A 395 6.09 4.18 -27.86
C SER A 395 6.53 3.13 -26.83
N ASN A 396 6.82 3.53 -25.59
CA ASN A 396 7.22 2.62 -24.51
C ASN A 396 6.02 1.99 -23.80
N ALA A 397 4.78 2.46 -24.06
CA ALA A 397 3.59 1.98 -23.38
C ALA A 397 3.39 0.46 -23.58
N GLN A 398 3.21 -0.24 -22.49
CA GLN A 398 3.05 -1.70 -22.45
C GLN A 398 1.99 -2.13 -21.44
N LEU A 399 1.45 -3.34 -21.62
CA LEU A 399 0.57 -3.92 -20.63
C LEU A 399 1.36 -4.29 -19.37
N LYS A 400 0.78 -3.96 -18.22
CA LYS A 400 1.38 -4.21 -16.92
C LYS A 400 0.40 -4.87 -15.96
N SER A 401 0.89 -5.84 -15.20
CA SER A 401 0.25 -6.38 -14.02
C SER A 401 0.95 -5.79 -12.80
N ILE A 402 0.21 -5.13 -11.91
CA ILE A 402 0.82 -4.59 -10.70
C ILE A 402 0.61 -5.53 -9.50
N HIS A 403 1.63 -5.64 -8.66
CA HIS A 403 1.58 -6.45 -7.44
C HIS A 403 1.19 -5.61 -6.21
N ALA A 404 0.26 -4.68 -6.42
CA ALA A 404 -0.39 -3.86 -5.41
C ALA A 404 -1.90 -3.84 -5.67
N GLY A 405 -2.70 -3.41 -4.68
CA GLY A 405 -4.14 -3.24 -4.85
C GLY A 405 -4.45 -1.97 -5.65
N LEU A 406 -5.49 -2.05 -6.46
CA LEU A 406 -6.19 -0.91 -7.05
C LEU A 406 -7.68 -1.07 -6.78
N GLU A 407 -8.42 0.02 -6.76
CA GLU A 407 -9.89 -0.01 -6.66
C GLU A 407 -10.53 -0.87 -7.77
N CYS A 408 -9.87 -1.00 -8.92
CA CYS A 408 -10.28 -1.91 -10.00
C CYS A 408 -10.57 -3.34 -9.54
N GLY A 409 -9.80 -3.88 -8.58
CA GLY A 409 -10.03 -5.21 -8.02
C GLY A 409 -11.37 -5.32 -7.29
N ILE A 410 -11.67 -4.35 -6.45
CA ILE A 410 -12.91 -4.28 -5.69
C ILE A 410 -14.11 -3.96 -6.60
N LEU A 411 -13.94 -2.97 -7.47
CA LEU A 411 -14.98 -2.55 -8.43
C LEU A 411 -15.33 -3.67 -9.39
N LYS A 412 -14.35 -4.47 -9.84
CA LYS A 412 -14.61 -5.65 -10.71
C LYS A 412 -15.48 -6.70 -10.03
N GLN A 413 -15.32 -6.91 -8.72
CA GLN A 413 -16.21 -7.83 -7.97
C GLN A 413 -17.64 -7.31 -7.89
N LYS A 414 -17.80 -6.01 -7.69
CA LYS A 414 -19.11 -5.36 -7.60
C LYS A 414 -19.81 -5.29 -8.97
N TYR A 415 -19.04 -5.08 -10.03
CA TYR A 415 -19.52 -4.91 -11.42
C TYR A 415 -18.82 -5.88 -12.37
N PRO A 416 -19.07 -7.19 -12.27
CA PRO A 416 -18.32 -8.21 -13.02
C PRO A 416 -18.46 -8.12 -14.54
N SER A 417 -19.50 -7.47 -15.05
CA SER A 417 -19.73 -7.25 -16.48
C SER A 417 -18.94 -6.08 -17.06
N ILE A 418 -18.40 -5.19 -16.23
CA ILE A 418 -17.61 -4.05 -16.69
C ILE A 418 -16.17 -4.50 -16.97
N CYS A 419 -15.61 -4.07 -18.11
CA CYS A 419 -14.20 -4.28 -18.44
C CYS A 419 -13.40 -3.07 -17.96
N PHE A 420 -12.20 -3.33 -17.41
CA PHE A 420 -11.36 -2.34 -16.79
C PHE A 420 -10.01 -2.18 -17.50
N ALA A 421 -9.45 -0.98 -17.46
CA ALA A 421 -8.06 -0.66 -17.73
C ALA A 421 -7.66 0.50 -16.80
N SER A 422 -6.37 0.64 -16.46
CA SER A 422 -5.89 1.79 -15.70
C SER A 422 -4.70 2.43 -16.40
N ILE A 423 -4.64 3.77 -16.36
CA ILE A 423 -3.56 4.60 -16.90
C ILE A 423 -3.33 5.80 -16.00
N GLY A 424 -2.16 6.43 -16.09
CA GLY A 424 -1.86 7.67 -15.35
C GLY A 424 -0.59 8.36 -15.83
N PRO A 425 -0.27 9.53 -15.31
CA PRO A 425 1.00 10.20 -15.53
C PRO A 425 2.09 9.68 -14.60
N ASN A 426 3.34 10.10 -14.80
CA ASN A 426 4.42 9.78 -13.85
C ASN A 426 4.29 10.65 -12.59
N ILE A 427 4.04 9.98 -11.47
CA ILE A 427 4.04 10.55 -10.13
C ILE A 427 5.15 9.86 -9.35
N SER A 428 6.06 10.62 -8.76
CA SER A 428 7.16 10.08 -7.97
C SER A 428 6.97 10.41 -6.50
N HIS A 429 7.30 9.45 -5.64
CA HIS A 429 7.23 9.58 -4.19
C HIS A 429 5.85 10.03 -3.67
N PRO A 430 4.73 9.43 -4.13
CA PRO A 430 3.41 9.73 -3.58
C PRO A 430 3.42 9.57 -2.06
N HIS A 431 2.40 10.09 -1.38
CA HIS A 431 2.22 10.00 0.09
C HIS A 431 3.39 10.59 0.90
N SER A 432 4.17 11.49 0.31
CA SER A 432 5.31 12.11 0.99
C SER A 432 5.49 13.59 0.63
N VAL A 433 6.27 14.31 1.44
CA VAL A 433 6.68 15.70 1.12
C VAL A 433 7.58 15.81 -0.12
N ARG A 434 7.99 14.69 -0.71
CA ARG A 434 8.79 14.63 -1.92
C ARG A 434 7.98 14.28 -3.16
N GLU A 435 6.66 14.26 -3.06
CA GLU A 435 5.78 13.96 -4.18
C GLU A 435 6.01 14.93 -5.34
N GLU A 436 6.23 14.40 -6.53
CA GLU A 436 6.50 15.14 -7.76
C GLU A 436 5.68 14.58 -8.93
N LEU A 437 5.00 15.46 -9.65
CA LEU A 437 4.33 15.16 -10.92
C LEU A 437 5.23 15.56 -12.09
N ASP A 438 5.56 14.64 -12.99
CA ASP A 438 6.23 14.94 -14.28
C ASP A 438 5.22 15.60 -15.22
N LEU A 439 5.46 16.88 -15.55
CA LEU A 439 4.52 17.67 -16.35
C LEU A 439 4.48 17.27 -17.82
N GLU A 440 5.52 16.65 -18.36
CA GLU A 440 5.51 16.15 -19.72
C GLU A 440 4.70 14.88 -19.84
N SER A 441 4.84 13.97 -18.88
CA SER A 441 4.03 12.77 -18.79
C SER A 441 2.55 13.10 -18.56
N PHE A 442 2.25 14.13 -17.78
CA PHE A 442 0.85 14.56 -17.56
C PHE A 442 0.21 15.12 -18.84
N VAL A 443 0.94 15.89 -19.64
CA VAL A 443 0.47 16.31 -20.97
C VAL A 443 0.27 15.11 -21.91
N CYS A 444 1.12 14.09 -21.81
CA CYS A 444 0.97 12.86 -22.58
C CYS A 444 -0.27 12.07 -22.13
N PHE A 445 -0.48 11.91 -20.83
CA PHE A 445 -1.66 11.29 -20.24
C PHE A 445 -2.97 11.94 -20.70
N ASP A 446 -3.06 13.27 -20.65
CA ASP A 446 -4.26 14.00 -21.14
C ASP A 446 -4.52 13.72 -22.63
N LYS A 447 -3.49 13.69 -23.49
CA LYS A 447 -3.67 13.35 -24.89
C LYS A 447 -4.18 11.93 -25.09
N ILE A 448 -3.64 10.96 -24.35
CA ILE A 448 -4.12 9.57 -24.35
C ILE A 448 -5.60 9.55 -23.96
N LEU A 449 -5.94 10.20 -22.84
CA LEU A 449 -7.30 10.27 -22.33
C LEU A 449 -8.27 10.89 -23.35
N GLN A 450 -7.90 12.00 -23.98
CA GLN A 450 -8.71 12.65 -25.01
C GLN A 450 -8.96 11.76 -26.22
N ASP A 451 -7.95 11.00 -26.69
CA ASP A 451 -8.10 10.08 -27.81
C ASP A 451 -8.94 8.84 -27.41
N VAL A 452 -8.84 8.36 -26.16
CA VAL A 452 -9.72 7.30 -25.62
C VAL A 452 -11.17 7.79 -25.56
N LEU A 453 -11.43 8.99 -25.04
CA LEU A 453 -12.76 9.59 -24.99
C LEU A 453 -13.41 9.67 -26.39
N LYS A 454 -12.65 10.10 -27.41
CA LYS A 454 -13.10 10.12 -28.81
C LYS A 454 -13.42 8.72 -29.33
N ARG A 455 -12.52 7.75 -29.04
CA ARG A 455 -12.68 6.36 -29.51
C ARG A 455 -13.97 5.71 -28.99
N PHE A 456 -14.36 6.02 -27.77
CA PHE A 456 -15.58 5.50 -27.15
C PHE A 456 -16.81 6.40 -27.34
N GLY A 457 -16.72 7.44 -28.16
CA GLY A 457 -17.86 8.28 -28.57
C GLY A 457 -18.39 9.14 -27.43
N ALA A 458 -17.51 9.66 -26.57
CA ALA A 458 -17.89 10.50 -25.44
C ALA A 458 -18.35 11.90 -25.83
N PHE A 459 -17.86 12.45 -26.95
CA PHE A 459 -18.17 13.82 -27.47
C PHE A 459 -19.50 13.91 -28.19
#